data_b419953c874fb20a26f32f5b2763bbca
#
_entry.id   b419953c874fb20a26f32f5b2763bbca
#
_cell.length_a   1.000
_cell.length_b   1.000
_cell.length_c   1.000
_cell.angle_alpha   90.00
_cell.angle_beta   90.00
_cell.angle_gamma   90.00
#
_symmetry.space_group_name_H-M   'P 1'
#
loop_
_entity.id
_entity.type
_entity.pdbx_description
1 polymer ?
#
loop_
_entity_poly.entity_id
_entity_poly.type
_entity_poly.pdbx_seq_one_letter_code
_entity_poly.pdbx_strand_id
1 'polypeptide(L)' 'NITKILLLEFMFLNPYKNDFSFFDLISFLNIHDFICMGALTIFKRPSKMISGVDFLFVKK' A
#
# COMPACT_ATOMS: atom_id res chain seq x y z
N ASN A 1 -12.88 0.53 22.15
CA ASN A 1 -11.71 0.49 21.26
C ASN A 1 -12.02 1.14 19.92
N ILE A 2 -11.17 2.04 19.52
CA ILE A 2 -11.33 2.70 18.24
C ILE A 2 -10.44 1.98 17.23
N THR A 3 -11.07 1.45 16.20
CA THR A 3 -10.34 0.85 15.11
C THR A 3 -9.89 1.95 14.16
N LYS A 4 -8.60 2.01 13.91
CA LYS A 4 -8.05 2.97 12.96
C LYS A 4 -7.91 2.30 11.62
N ILE A 5 -8.35 3.00 10.60
CA ILE A 5 -8.29 2.54 9.22
C ILE A 5 -7.38 3.47 8.46
N LEU A 6 -6.47 2.88 7.70
CA LEU A 6 -5.53 3.64 6.88
C LEU A 6 -5.64 3.16 5.45
N LEU A 7 -5.90 4.11 4.55
CA LEU A 7 -5.88 3.85 3.12
C LEU A 7 -4.59 4.40 2.56
N LEU A 8 -3.84 3.56 1.89
CA LEU A 8 -2.54 3.95 1.34
C LEU A 8 -2.44 3.53 -0.10
N GLU A 9 -2.10 4.48 -0.95
CA GLU A 9 -1.81 4.19 -2.34
C GLU A 9 -0.33 3.93 -2.49
N PHE A 10 0.01 2.80 -3.08
CA PHE A 10 1.39 2.47 -3.37
C PHE A 10 1.60 2.42 -4.88
N MET A 11 2.55 3.22 -5.36
CA MET A 11 2.84 3.33 -6.79
C MET A 11 4.03 2.43 -7.11
N PHE A 12 3.78 1.42 -7.94
CA PHE A 12 4.84 0.50 -8.36
C PHE A 12 5.70 1.09 -9.48
N LEU A 13 5.06 1.87 -10.36
CA LEU A 13 5.75 2.44 -11.51
C LEU A 13 6.00 3.92 -11.26
N ASN A 14 6.94 4.18 -10.41
CA ASN A 14 7.31 5.55 -10.08
C ASN A 14 8.55 5.93 -10.87
N PRO A 15 8.48 6.97 -11.72
CA PRO A 15 9.63 7.41 -12.49
C PRO A 15 10.73 8.01 -11.64
N TYR A 16 10.41 8.45 -10.44
CA TYR A 16 11.39 9.00 -9.53
C TYR A 16 11.97 7.88 -8.70
N LYS A 17 13.26 7.98 -8.42
CA LYS A 17 13.90 6.98 -7.61
C LYS A 17 13.23 6.94 -6.25
N ASN A 18 12.81 5.76 -5.87
CA ASN A 18 12.17 5.55 -4.60
C ASN A 18 12.92 4.47 -3.84
N ASP A 19 13.49 4.84 -2.71
CA ASP A 19 14.27 3.91 -1.90
C ASP A 19 13.40 3.07 -0.98
N PHE A 20 12.11 3.30 -1.00
CA PHE A 20 11.17 2.66 -0.10
C PHE A 20 10.39 1.60 -0.84
N SER A 21 10.72 0.34 -0.60
CA SER A 21 10.04 -0.76 -1.27
C SER A 21 8.70 -1.07 -0.61
N PHE A 22 7.85 -1.78 -1.35
CA PHE A 22 6.58 -2.23 -0.80
C PHE A 22 6.79 -3.09 0.45
N PHE A 23 7.82 -3.91 0.43
CA PHE A 23 8.16 -4.78 1.55
C PHE A 23 8.50 -3.95 2.80
N ASP A 24 9.26 -2.87 2.61
CA ASP A 24 9.60 -1.97 3.70
C ASP A 24 8.36 -1.30 4.25
N LEU A 25 7.43 -0.92 3.38
CA LEU A 25 6.20 -0.30 3.81
C LEU A 25 5.39 -1.25 4.70
N ILE A 26 5.21 -2.48 4.26
CA ILE A 26 4.45 -3.48 5.03
C ILE A 26 5.12 -3.72 6.37
N SER A 27 6.44 -3.87 6.39
CA SER A 27 7.18 -4.09 7.64
C SER A 27 7.01 -2.93 8.59
N PHE A 28 7.12 -1.70 8.08
CA PHE A 28 6.95 -0.51 8.89
C PHE A 28 5.55 -0.47 9.52
N LEU A 29 4.54 -0.74 8.71
CA LEU A 29 3.16 -0.70 9.20
C LEU A 29 2.89 -1.80 10.21
N ASN A 30 3.47 -2.98 10.02
CA ASN A 30 3.32 -4.06 10.98
C ASN A 30 3.94 -3.73 12.33
N ILE A 31 5.06 -3.04 12.34
CA ILE A 31 5.68 -2.60 13.60
C ILE A 31 4.73 -1.69 14.36
N HIS A 32 3.92 -0.93 13.66
CA HIS A 32 2.95 -0.02 14.26
C HIS A 32 1.56 -0.64 14.39
N ASP A 33 1.48 -1.95 14.33
CA ASP A 33 0.24 -2.72 14.54
C ASP A 33 -0.80 -2.55 13.44
N PHE A 34 -0.38 -2.10 12.27
CA PHE A 34 -1.27 -2.05 11.12
C PHE A 34 -1.17 -3.33 10.32
N ILE A 35 -2.31 -3.89 9.98
CA ILE A 35 -2.40 -5.13 9.22
C ILE A 35 -3.05 -4.84 7.87
N CYS A 36 -2.44 -5.33 6.80
CA CYS A 36 -2.99 -5.18 5.47
C CYS A 36 -4.19 -6.10 5.31
N MET A 37 -5.34 -5.51 5.02
CA MET A 37 -6.57 -6.26 4.83
C MET A 37 -6.83 -6.61 3.37
N GLY A 38 -6.09 -5.99 2.47
CA GLY A 38 -6.20 -6.29 1.06
C GLY A 38 -6.15 -5.07 0.17
N ALA A 39 -6.26 -5.32 -1.12
CA ALA A 39 -6.26 -4.28 -2.13
C ALA A 39 -7.69 -3.87 -2.44
N LEU A 40 -7.95 -2.56 -2.40
CA LEU A 40 -9.27 -2.04 -2.73
C LEU A 40 -9.37 -1.67 -4.20
N THR A 41 -8.33 -1.06 -4.74
CA THR A 41 -8.33 -0.60 -6.12
C THR A 41 -6.98 -0.89 -6.73
N ILE A 42 -6.99 -1.42 -7.95
CA ILE A 42 -5.78 -1.67 -8.70
C ILE A 42 -5.79 -0.73 -9.90
N PHE A 43 -4.75 0.08 -10.01
CA PHE A 43 -4.61 1.01 -11.12
C PHE A 43 -3.72 0.38 -12.18
N LYS A 44 -4.18 0.43 -13.42
CA LYS A 44 -3.45 -0.15 -14.54
C LYS A 44 -3.19 0.90 -15.60
N ARG A 45 -2.05 0.77 -16.27
CA ARG A 45 -1.76 1.57 -17.45
C ARG A 45 -2.50 1.00 -18.65
N PRO A 46 -2.57 1.76 -19.77
CA PRO A 46 -3.17 1.24 -20.99
C PRO A 46 -2.50 -0.06 -21.47
N SER A 47 -1.23 -0.27 -21.12
CA SER A 47 -0.51 -1.52 -21.42
C SER A 47 -0.93 -2.67 -20.51
N LYS A 48 -1.86 -2.44 -19.59
CA LYS A 48 -2.33 -3.39 -18.59
C LYS A 48 -1.30 -3.73 -17.50
N MET A 49 -0.22 -2.98 -17.44
CA MET A 49 0.70 -3.09 -16.33
C MET A 49 0.10 -2.42 -15.09
N ILE A 50 0.22 -3.08 -13.96
CA ILE A 50 -0.24 -2.48 -12.70
C ILE A 50 0.69 -1.33 -12.35
N SER A 51 0.11 -0.13 -12.21
CA SER A 51 0.88 1.06 -11.87
C SER A 51 0.81 1.41 -10.39
N GLY A 52 -0.27 1.01 -9.73
CA GLY A 52 -0.42 1.29 -8.33
C GLY A 52 -1.58 0.52 -7.73
N VAL A 53 -1.65 0.50 -6.42
CA VAL A 53 -2.70 -0.22 -5.69
C VAL A 53 -3.06 0.57 -4.45
N ASP A 54 -4.35 0.70 -4.18
CA ASP A 54 -4.84 1.21 -2.91
C ASP A 54 -5.00 0.05 -1.94
N PHE A 55 -4.27 0.11 -0.85
CA PHE A 55 -4.35 -0.91 0.19
C PHE A 55 -5.10 -0.40 1.40
N LEU A 56 -5.85 -1.29 2.01
CA LEU A 56 -6.54 -1.02 3.26
C LEU A 56 -5.78 -1.66 4.40
N PHE A 57 -5.46 -0.87 5.40
CA PHE A 57 -4.83 -1.34 6.62
C PHE A 57 -5.73 -1.05 7.80
N VAL A 58 -5.71 -1.94 8.76
CA VAL A 58 -6.48 -1.78 10.00
C VAL A 58 -5.51 -1.93 11.16
N LYS A 59 -5.60 -1.01 12.09
CA LYS A 59 -4.78 -1.08 13.30
C LYS A 59 -5.47 -1.94 14.33
N LYS A 60 -4.72 -2.85 14.87
CA LYS A 60 -5.20 -3.66 15.97
C LYS A 60 -5.21 -2.91 17.28
#